data_fa7fd63416781c0e45c49c7db9af10b0
#
_entry.id   fa7fd63416781c0e45c49c7db9af10b0
#
_cell.length_a   1.000
_cell.length_b   1.000
_cell.length_c   1.000
_cell.angle_alpha   90.00
_cell.angle_beta   90.00
_cell.angle_gamma   90.00
#
_symmetry.space_group_name_H-M   'P 1'
#
loop_
_entity.id
_entity.type
_entity.pdbx_description
1 polymer ?
#
loop_
_entity_poly.entity_id
_entity_poly.type
_entity_poly.pdbx_seq_one_letter_code
_entity_poly.pdbx_strand_id
1 'polypeptide(L)'
;MAQEKIKFNDVVIFQPDKDVGFAWETTYTEDSGRVVSGKARISPLFTVEAFTFSFTNIPVKEMSKILKIVAKGKPFKMHYFSPYYAEWRNDTFYVGQGDTSLGSLKENDEIFTSATIKATGVNPI
;
A
#
# COMPACT_ATOMS: atom_id res chain seq x y z
N MET A 1 -8.23 10.34 23.64
CA MET A 1 -7.48 10.78 22.46
C MET A 1 -7.91 9.95 21.26
N ALA A 2 -8.28 10.60 20.16
CA ALA A 2 -8.68 9.89 18.96
C ALA A 2 -7.46 9.21 18.33
N GLN A 3 -7.62 7.96 17.94
CA GLN A 3 -6.58 7.22 17.26
C GLN A 3 -6.51 7.66 15.80
N GLU A 4 -5.30 7.86 15.30
CA GLU A 4 -5.10 8.15 13.89
C GLU A 4 -5.52 6.94 13.05
N LYS A 5 -6.08 7.23 11.86
CA LYS A 5 -6.56 6.19 10.95
C LYS A 5 -6.02 6.44 9.55
N ILE A 6 -5.84 5.35 8.82
CA ILE A 6 -5.42 5.43 7.42
C ILE A 6 -6.58 5.99 6.59
N LYS A 7 -6.26 6.96 5.74
CA LYS A 7 -7.23 7.64 4.86
C LYS A 7 -6.72 7.63 3.43
N PHE A 8 -7.64 7.45 2.50
CA PHE A 8 -7.37 7.60 1.07
C PHE A 8 -8.17 8.80 0.57
N ASN A 9 -7.49 9.80 0.00
CA ASN A 9 -8.11 11.06 -0.45
C ASN A 9 -8.95 11.72 0.64
N ASP A 10 -8.41 11.75 1.87
CA ASP A 10 -9.05 12.32 3.06
C ASP A 10 -10.31 11.57 3.52
N VAL A 11 -10.57 10.37 2.98
CA VAL A 11 -11.68 9.52 3.37
C VAL A 11 -11.15 8.39 4.25
N VAL A 12 -11.72 8.25 5.45
CA VAL A 12 -11.37 7.13 6.34
C VAL A 12 -11.86 5.84 5.69
N ILE A 13 -10.92 4.95 5.39
CA ILE A 13 -11.25 3.64 4.80
C ILE A 13 -11.49 2.61 5.90
N PHE A 14 -12.05 1.46 5.52
CA PHE A 14 -12.08 0.31 6.42
C PHE A 14 -10.63 0.01 6.80
N GLN A 15 -10.33 -0.01 8.09
CA GLN A 15 -8.95 -0.13 8.54
C GLN A 15 -8.39 -1.53 8.26
N PRO A 16 -7.13 -1.62 7.83
CA PRO A 16 -6.52 -2.92 7.56
C PRO A 16 -6.31 -3.73 8.84
N ASP A 17 -6.08 -5.04 8.65
CA ASP A 17 -5.74 -5.94 9.74
C ASP A 17 -4.41 -5.52 10.37
N LYS A 18 -4.11 -6.11 11.54
CA LYS A 18 -2.81 -5.96 12.17
C LYS A 18 -1.70 -6.42 11.22
N ASP A 19 -0.48 -6.03 11.53
CA ASP A 19 0.70 -6.47 10.77
C ASP A 19 0.69 -5.96 9.33
N VAL A 20 0.39 -4.66 9.18
CA VAL A 20 0.56 -3.98 7.90
C VAL A 20 2.00 -4.18 7.43
N GLY A 21 2.17 -4.75 6.24
CA GLY A 21 3.50 -4.97 5.67
C GLY A 21 4.12 -3.67 5.22
N PHE A 22 5.36 -3.44 5.62
CA PHE A 22 6.14 -2.31 5.16
C PHE A 22 7.35 -2.80 4.41
N ALA A 23 7.60 -2.23 3.24
CA ALA A 23 8.77 -2.53 2.43
C ALA A 23 9.31 -1.23 1.85
N TRP A 24 10.57 -1.26 1.49
CA TRP A 24 11.16 -0.19 0.71
C TRP A 24 11.68 -0.78 -0.58
N GLU A 25 11.55 0.00 -1.65
CA GLU A 25 11.98 -0.44 -2.97
C GLU A 25 12.98 0.57 -3.51
N THR A 26 14.22 0.13 -3.73
CA THR A 26 15.27 0.97 -4.26
C THR A 26 15.54 0.61 -5.71
N THR A 27 15.59 1.63 -6.56
CA THR A 27 15.93 1.47 -7.97
C THR A 27 17.39 1.86 -8.14
N TYR A 28 18.15 1.02 -8.86
CA TYR A 28 19.58 1.21 -9.09
C TYR A 28 19.83 1.51 -10.55
N THR A 29 21.01 2.07 -10.83
CA THR A 29 21.46 2.27 -12.21
C THR A 29 21.77 0.92 -12.87
N GLU A 30 21.76 0.90 -14.20
CA GLU A 30 22.03 -0.33 -14.97
C GLU A 30 23.41 -0.91 -14.72
N ASP A 31 24.41 -0.07 -14.40
CA ASP A 31 25.76 -0.53 -14.10
C ASP A 31 25.95 -0.95 -12.66
N SER A 32 24.91 -0.97 -11.85
CA SER A 32 24.98 -1.53 -10.50
C SER A 32 25.07 -3.05 -10.58
N GLY A 33 25.92 -3.61 -9.75
CA GLY A 33 26.13 -5.06 -9.70
C GLY A 33 27.43 -5.41 -9.04
N ARG A 34 27.83 -6.69 -9.11
CA ARG A 34 29.08 -7.14 -8.54
C ARG A 34 30.16 -7.24 -9.64
N VAL A 35 31.34 -6.74 -9.35
CA VAL A 35 32.49 -6.85 -10.25
C VAL A 35 33.25 -8.15 -9.96
N VAL A 36 34.22 -8.47 -10.81
CA VAL A 36 34.98 -9.73 -10.74
C VAL A 36 35.63 -9.97 -9.39
N SER A 37 36.02 -8.92 -8.67
CA SER A 37 36.59 -9.02 -7.32
C SER A 37 35.58 -9.40 -6.25
N GLY A 38 34.31 -9.51 -6.59
CA GLY A 38 33.21 -9.79 -5.64
C GLY A 38 32.62 -8.56 -4.98
N LYS A 39 33.21 -7.41 -5.15
CA LYS A 39 32.69 -6.15 -4.61
C LYS A 39 31.46 -5.72 -5.39
N ALA A 40 30.43 -5.26 -4.67
CA ALA A 40 29.26 -4.71 -5.30
C ALA A 40 29.50 -3.25 -5.70
N ARG A 41 29.12 -2.92 -6.94
CA ARG A 41 29.07 -1.54 -7.40
C ARG A 41 27.61 -1.11 -7.31
N ILE A 42 27.30 -0.24 -6.37
CA ILE A 42 25.93 0.15 -6.08
C ILE A 42 25.74 1.63 -6.36
N SER A 43 24.84 1.94 -7.28
CA SER A 43 24.50 3.32 -7.63
C SER A 43 22.99 3.50 -7.51
N PRO A 44 22.48 3.79 -6.30
CA PRO A 44 21.04 3.94 -6.11
C PRO A 44 20.52 5.23 -6.74
N LEU A 45 19.35 5.14 -7.38
CA LEU A 45 18.68 6.28 -7.98
C LEU A 45 17.66 6.90 -6.99
N PHE A 46 16.78 6.06 -6.46
CA PHE A 46 15.76 6.51 -5.50
C PHE A 46 15.20 5.31 -4.76
N THR A 47 14.57 5.61 -3.64
CA THR A 47 13.89 4.60 -2.80
C THR A 47 12.48 5.09 -2.51
N VAL A 48 11.50 4.21 -2.61
CA VAL A 48 10.11 4.52 -2.28
C VAL A 48 9.61 3.57 -1.21
N GLU A 49 8.61 4.03 -0.45
CA GLU A 49 7.92 3.21 0.54
C GLU A 49 6.83 2.38 -0.14
N ALA A 50 6.63 1.16 0.35
CA ALA A 50 5.55 0.30 -0.12
C ALA A 50 4.87 -0.34 1.08
N PHE A 51 3.53 -0.33 1.08
CA PHE A 51 2.74 -0.89 2.16
C PHE A 51 1.82 -1.97 1.62
N THR A 52 1.74 -3.08 2.34
CA THR A 52 0.80 -4.15 2.03
C THR A 52 -0.30 -4.12 3.09
N PHE A 53 -1.52 -3.80 2.66
CA PHE A 53 -2.69 -3.78 3.52
C PHE A 53 -3.52 -5.02 3.28
N SER A 54 -3.84 -5.73 4.36
CA SER A 54 -4.68 -6.91 4.32
C SER A 54 -5.97 -6.62 5.07
N PHE A 55 -7.08 -7.10 4.52
CA PHE A 55 -8.40 -6.94 5.13
C PHE A 55 -9.05 -8.31 5.24
N THR A 56 -9.69 -8.57 6.36
CA THR A 56 -10.40 -9.83 6.62
C THR A 56 -11.86 -9.51 6.87
N ASN A 57 -12.76 -10.27 6.21
CA ASN A 57 -14.21 -10.11 6.36
C ASN A 57 -14.67 -8.66 6.13
N ILE A 58 -14.11 -8.03 5.10
CA ILE A 58 -14.48 -6.66 4.76
C ILE A 58 -15.80 -6.65 3.95
N PRO A 59 -16.80 -5.84 4.35
CA PRO A 59 -18.02 -5.71 3.57
C PRO A 59 -17.73 -5.20 2.15
N VAL A 60 -18.43 -5.73 1.17
CA VAL A 60 -18.22 -5.35 -0.24
C VAL A 60 -18.41 -3.84 -0.41
N LYS A 61 -19.34 -3.24 0.31
CA LYS A 61 -19.58 -1.79 0.24
C LYS A 61 -18.35 -0.99 0.65
N GLU A 62 -17.66 -1.44 1.72
CA GLU A 62 -16.45 -0.76 2.19
C GLU A 62 -15.29 -0.98 1.22
N MET A 63 -15.12 -2.20 0.72
CA MET A 63 -14.08 -2.49 -0.27
C MET A 63 -14.34 -1.75 -1.58
N SER A 64 -15.60 -1.57 -1.96
CA SER A 64 -15.97 -0.80 -3.14
C SER A 64 -15.49 0.64 -3.05
N LYS A 65 -15.58 1.25 -1.87
CA LYS A 65 -15.08 2.62 -1.66
C LYS A 65 -13.57 2.69 -1.89
N ILE A 66 -12.84 1.69 -1.41
CA ILE A 66 -11.39 1.61 -1.60
C ILE A 66 -11.07 1.37 -3.08
N LEU A 67 -11.74 0.42 -3.72
CA LEU A 67 -11.49 0.08 -5.13
C LEU A 67 -11.74 1.25 -6.07
N LYS A 68 -12.74 2.07 -5.79
CA LYS A 68 -13.02 3.25 -6.62
C LYS A 68 -11.90 4.28 -6.58
N ILE A 69 -11.09 4.26 -5.52
CA ILE A 69 -9.95 5.15 -5.39
C ILE A 69 -8.70 4.55 -6.04
N VAL A 70 -8.48 3.24 -5.87
CA VAL A 70 -7.19 2.60 -6.18
C VAL A 70 -7.18 1.75 -7.45
N ALA A 71 -8.32 1.21 -7.87
CA ALA A 71 -8.35 0.12 -8.86
C ALA A 71 -7.88 0.49 -10.27
N LYS A 72 -7.83 1.76 -10.61
CA LYS A 72 -7.39 2.19 -11.94
C LYS A 72 -5.91 2.54 -11.99
N GLY A 73 -5.19 2.30 -10.89
CA GLY A 73 -3.77 2.59 -10.81
C GLY A 73 -3.42 4.06 -10.77
N LYS A 74 -4.39 4.94 -10.62
CA LYS A 74 -4.14 6.38 -10.53
C LYS A 74 -3.57 6.74 -9.16
N PRO A 75 -2.65 7.71 -9.09
CA PRO A 75 -2.15 8.18 -7.80
C PRO A 75 -3.27 8.76 -6.95
N PHE A 76 -3.16 8.55 -5.64
CA PHE A 76 -4.10 9.10 -4.67
C PHE A 76 -3.34 9.55 -3.43
N LYS A 77 -3.95 10.45 -2.67
CA LYS A 77 -3.38 10.92 -1.41
C LYS A 77 -3.65 9.90 -0.31
N MET A 78 -2.61 9.51 0.44
CA MET A 78 -2.76 8.59 1.54
C MET A 78 -2.27 9.23 2.83
N HIS A 79 -3.09 9.14 3.88
CA HIS A 79 -2.69 9.49 5.24
C HIS A 79 -2.32 8.19 5.94
N TYR A 80 -1.08 8.08 6.41
CA TYR A 80 -0.53 6.82 6.87
C TYR A 80 0.57 7.04 7.90
N PHE A 81 0.91 5.98 8.64
CA PHE A 81 2.07 6.01 9.52
C PHE A 81 3.30 5.52 8.77
N SER A 82 4.32 6.36 8.71
CA SER A 82 5.56 6.01 8.03
C SER A 82 6.57 5.43 9.02
N PRO A 83 6.93 4.15 8.91
CA PRO A 83 7.99 3.59 9.75
C PRO A 83 9.36 4.25 9.52
N TYR A 84 9.61 4.71 8.31
CA TYR A 84 10.88 5.38 7.98
C TYR A 84 11.04 6.69 8.73
N TYR A 85 9.96 7.52 8.77
CA TYR A 85 9.99 8.80 9.45
C TYR A 85 9.48 8.72 10.89
N ALA A 86 8.93 7.58 11.30
CA ALA A 86 8.33 7.34 12.62
C ALA A 86 7.24 8.35 12.97
N GLU A 87 6.41 8.71 11.99
CA GLU A 87 5.33 9.68 12.17
C GLU A 87 4.20 9.46 11.16
N TRP A 88 3.03 10.01 11.46
CA TRP A 88 1.92 10.05 10.52
C TRP A 88 2.18 11.12 9.47
N ARG A 89 1.96 10.75 8.21
CA ARG A 89 2.27 11.61 7.08
C ARG A 89 1.18 11.53 6.03
N ASN A 90 1.19 12.52 5.13
CA ASN A 90 0.37 12.50 3.92
C ASN A 90 1.32 12.48 2.74
N ASP A 91 1.09 11.59 1.80
CA ASP A 91 1.87 11.54 0.56
C ASP A 91 1.05 10.85 -0.52
N THR A 92 1.58 10.85 -1.73
CA THR A 92 0.91 10.29 -2.89
C THR A 92 1.37 8.86 -3.11
N PHE A 93 0.41 7.95 -3.28
CA PHE A 93 0.66 6.53 -3.50
C PHE A 93 -0.18 6.05 -4.69
N TYR A 94 0.13 4.86 -5.18
CA TYR A 94 -0.68 4.18 -6.18
C TYR A 94 -0.73 2.69 -5.88
N VAL A 95 -1.79 2.03 -6.37
CA VAL A 95 -1.95 0.57 -6.24
C VAL A 95 -2.01 0.00 -7.66
N GLY A 96 -0.99 -0.77 -8.02
CA GLY A 96 -0.93 -1.39 -9.35
C GLY A 96 -1.62 -2.74 -9.39
N GLN A 97 -1.72 -3.43 -8.25
CA GLN A 97 -2.26 -4.78 -8.19
C GLN A 97 -2.83 -5.07 -6.81
N GLY A 98 -3.90 -5.81 -6.78
CA GLY A 98 -4.50 -6.29 -5.54
C GLY A 98 -5.27 -7.57 -5.79
N ASP A 99 -5.49 -8.32 -4.72
CA ASP A 99 -6.22 -9.59 -4.77
C ASP A 99 -7.36 -9.58 -3.75
N THR A 100 -8.48 -10.15 -4.15
CA THR A 100 -9.64 -10.28 -3.27
C THR A 100 -10.28 -11.64 -3.44
N SER A 101 -10.91 -12.14 -2.38
CA SER A 101 -11.66 -13.39 -2.41
C SER A 101 -13.06 -13.16 -1.85
N LEU A 102 -14.07 -13.38 -2.69
CA LEU A 102 -15.46 -13.25 -2.27
C LEU A 102 -15.84 -14.44 -1.38
N GLY A 103 -16.28 -14.13 -0.16
CA GLY A 103 -16.68 -15.16 0.80
C GLY A 103 -18.16 -15.43 0.78
N SER A 104 -19.00 -14.43 0.56
CA SER A 104 -20.44 -14.56 0.53
C SER A 104 -21.04 -13.58 -0.46
N LEU A 105 -22.03 -14.03 -1.21
CA LEU A 105 -22.79 -13.18 -2.14
C LEU A 105 -24.26 -13.13 -1.78
N LYS A 106 -24.60 -13.36 -0.51
CA LYS A 106 -25.99 -13.23 -0.04
C LYS A 106 -26.41 -11.77 -0.17
N GLU A 107 -27.62 -11.56 -0.66
CA GLU A 107 -28.19 -10.24 -0.82
C GLU A 107 -28.14 -9.46 0.49
N ASN A 108 -27.60 -8.24 0.42
CA ASN A 108 -27.40 -7.32 1.55
C ASN A 108 -26.39 -7.80 2.59
N ASP A 109 -25.61 -8.84 2.26
CA ASP A 109 -24.61 -9.38 3.18
C ASP A 109 -23.38 -9.88 2.42
N GLU A 110 -23.02 -9.17 1.36
CA GLU A 110 -21.86 -9.51 0.54
C GLU A 110 -20.57 -9.13 1.29
N ILE A 111 -19.67 -10.09 1.42
CA ILE A 111 -18.42 -9.93 2.17
C ILE A 111 -17.27 -10.55 1.39
N PHE A 112 -16.14 -9.86 1.37
CA PHE A 112 -14.86 -10.44 0.96
C PHE A 112 -14.25 -11.14 2.16
N THR A 113 -13.89 -12.42 2.01
CA THR A 113 -13.17 -13.16 3.05
C THR A 113 -11.80 -12.54 3.28
N SER A 114 -11.13 -12.17 2.20
CA SER A 114 -9.84 -11.53 2.27
C SER A 114 -9.66 -10.56 1.11
N ALA A 115 -8.88 -9.52 1.36
CA ALA A 115 -8.48 -8.57 0.34
C ALA A 115 -7.08 -8.09 0.68
N THR A 116 -6.22 -7.96 -0.32
CA THR A 116 -4.86 -7.49 -0.13
C THR A 116 -4.54 -6.47 -1.23
N ILE A 117 -4.02 -5.32 -0.83
CA ILE A 117 -3.55 -4.30 -1.77
C ILE A 117 -2.15 -3.88 -1.39
N LYS A 118 -1.34 -3.55 -2.40
CA LYS A 118 0.00 -3.01 -2.18
C LYS A 118 0.03 -1.58 -2.68
N ALA A 119 0.24 -0.65 -1.75
CA ALA A 119 0.35 0.77 -2.06
C ALA A 119 1.83 1.15 -2.16
N THR A 120 2.22 1.70 -3.29
CA THR A 120 3.62 2.10 -3.55
C THR A 120 3.69 3.61 -3.63
N GLY A 121 4.70 4.19 -2.98
CA GLY A 121 4.89 5.63 -2.97
C GLY A 121 5.29 6.18 -4.32
N VAL A 122 4.71 7.31 -4.68
CA VAL A 122 5.07 8.03 -5.92
C VAL A 122 6.33 8.84 -5.69
N ASN A 123 6.45 9.45 -4.52
CA ASN A 123 7.58 10.32 -4.19
C ASN A 123 8.66 9.55 -3.42
N PRO A 124 9.94 9.72 -3.78
CA PRO A 124 11.04 9.07 -3.05
C PRO A 124 11.16 9.57 -1.61
N ILE A 125 11.65 8.70 -0.75
CA ILE A 125 12.00 9.08 0.61
C ILE A 125 13.42 9.65 0.68
#